data_0684a1fd628dadfb97cfefaff9f40855
#
_entry.id   0684a1fd628dadfb97cfefaff9f40855
#
_cell.length_a   1.000
_cell.length_b   1.000
_cell.length_c   1.000
_cell.angle_alpha   90.00
_cell.angle_beta   90.00
_cell.angle_gamma   90.00
#
_symmetry.space_group_name_H-M   'P 1'
#
loop_
_entity.id
_entity.type
_entity.pdbx_description
1 polymer ?
#
loop_
_entity_poly.entity_id
_entity_poly.type
_entity_poly.pdbx_seq_one_letter_code
_entity_poly.pdbx_strand_id
1 'polypeptide(L)'
;TDEMVVTLMFAEGVNVEINRELLSSAYLILIMTLVVTILLWLSLRRVSDVAIVVVGLVLSLMWMQGLIGWAIILGQRYGMEVIFRSQFSNLLPILVLALGIDDSLHALHRYKEERRGGASPEQAARTSVSRVGRAILLTSTTTIVAFMANMTSNIAALRSFGIEAGLGVLSAFILTGLWVPLVRYDFDLLMESRGKLQDEKEGLVHMVPESWLAAVTTNSARHAPVVAALAILITAVAVPMMLS
;
A
#
# COMPACT_ATOMS: atom_id res chain seq x y z
N THR A 1 -12.61 -16.52 -47.23
CA THR A 1 -13.44 -15.36 -46.85
C THR A 1 -14.10 -15.56 -45.50
N ASP A 2 -14.60 -16.77 -45.20
CA ASP A 2 -15.30 -17.04 -43.93
C ASP A 2 -14.36 -17.09 -42.72
N GLU A 3 -13.14 -17.63 -42.82
CA GLU A 3 -12.15 -17.60 -41.74
C GLU A 3 -11.74 -16.17 -41.33
N MET A 4 -11.64 -15.26 -42.28
CA MET A 4 -11.29 -13.86 -42.01
C MET A 4 -12.42 -13.12 -41.29
N VAL A 5 -13.67 -13.41 -41.61
CA VAL A 5 -14.84 -12.86 -40.94
C VAL A 5 -14.96 -13.38 -39.52
N VAL A 6 -14.74 -14.67 -39.31
CA VAL A 6 -14.73 -15.30 -37.97
C VAL A 6 -13.59 -14.72 -37.11
N THR A 7 -12.40 -14.54 -37.66
CA THR A 7 -11.27 -13.96 -36.95
C THR A 7 -11.51 -12.49 -36.58
N LEU A 8 -12.13 -11.71 -37.45
CA LEU A 8 -12.51 -10.32 -37.19
C LEU A 8 -13.59 -10.22 -36.10
N MET A 9 -14.63 -11.05 -36.17
CA MET A 9 -15.68 -11.09 -35.15
C MET A 9 -15.15 -11.52 -33.78
N PHE A 10 -14.20 -12.47 -33.75
CA PHE A 10 -13.51 -12.88 -32.51
C PHE A 10 -12.66 -11.72 -31.96
N ALA A 11 -11.92 -11.02 -32.81
CA ALA A 11 -11.11 -9.88 -32.41
C ALA A 11 -11.96 -8.70 -31.91
N GLU A 12 -13.09 -8.41 -32.55
CA GLU A 12 -14.02 -7.38 -32.06
C GLU A 12 -14.71 -7.78 -30.75
N GLY A 13 -15.14 -9.03 -30.61
CA GLY A 13 -15.72 -9.56 -29.37
C GLY A 13 -14.74 -9.49 -28.20
N VAL A 14 -13.48 -9.88 -28.42
CA VAL A 14 -12.41 -9.78 -27.42
C VAL A 14 -12.11 -8.32 -27.06
N ASN A 15 -12.07 -7.41 -28.02
CA ASN A 15 -11.85 -5.99 -27.75
C ASN A 15 -13.01 -5.36 -26.96
N VAL A 16 -14.25 -5.74 -27.20
CA VAL A 16 -15.43 -5.26 -26.45
C VAL A 16 -15.37 -5.77 -25.01
N GLU A 17 -15.02 -7.05 -24.79
CA GLU A 17 -14.89 -7.63 -23.46
C GLU A 17 -13.72 -6.99 -22.68
N ILE A 18 -12.58 -6.80 -23.33
CA ILE A 18 -11.41 -6.11 -22.74
C ILE A 18 -11.78 -4.66 -22.36
N ASN A 19 -12.47 -3.93 -23.24
CA ASN A 19 -12.90 -2.57 -22.93
C ASN A 19 -13.91 -2.52 -21.78
N ARG A 20 -14.81 -3.48 -21.68
CA ARG A 20 -15.77 -3.59 -20.58
C ARG A 20 -15.08 -3.91 -19.26
N GLU A 21 -14.12 -4.82 -19.26
CA GLU A 21 -13.28 -5.12 -18.08
C GLU A 21 -12.41 -3.93 -17.68
N LEU A 22 -11.81 -3.23 -18.64
CA LEU A 22 -11.03 -2.01 -18.38
C LEU A 22 -11.88 -0.91 -17.77
N LEU A 23 -13.10 -0.68 -18.26
CA LEU A 23 -14.01 0.32 -17.71
C LEU A 23 -14.50 -0.05 -16.31
N SER A 24 -14.81 -1.33 -16.05
CA SER A 24 -15.20 -1.81 -14.72
C SER A 24 -14.05 -1.73 -13.73
N SER A 25 -12.83 -2.05 -14.16
CA SER A 25 -11.63 -1.92 -13.34
C SER A 25 -11.27 -0.47 -13.06
N ALA A 26 -11.38 0.43 -14.04
CA ALA A 26 -11.16 1.86 -13.88
C ALA A 26 -12.15 2.49 -12.87
N TYR A 27 -13.42 2.08 -12.90
CA TYR A 27 -14.43 2.53 -11.96
C TYR A 27 -14.10 2.10 -10.52
N LEU A 28 -13.67 0.86 -10.31
CA LEU A 28 -13.24 0.36 -9.00
C LEU A 28 -12.01 1.10 -8.47
N ILE A 29 -11.02 1.36 -9.33
CA ILE A 29 -9.83 2.14 -8.97
C ILE A 29 -10.22 3.56 -8.58
N LEU A 30 -11.16 4.17 -9.30
CA LEU A 30 -11.64 5.52 -9.00
C LEU A 30 -12.36 5.57 -7.65
N ILE A 31 -13.28 4.63 -7.37
CA ILE A 31 -13.95 4.52 -6.08
C ILE A 31 -12.93 4.29 -4.96
N MET A 32 -12.02 3.35 -5.15
CA MET A 32 -10.99 3.04 -4.18
C MET A 32 -10.12 4.28 -3.88
N THR A 33 -9.69 5.01 -4.90
CA THR A 33 -8.90 6.23 -4.74
C THR A 33 -9.70 7.32 -4.01
N LEU A 34 -10.99 7.46 -4.30
CA LEU A 34 -11.87 8.40 -3.61
C LEU A 34 -12.01 8.04 -2.11
N VAL A 35 -12.33 6.78 -1.82
CA VAL A 35 -12.49 6.30 -0.43
C VAL A 35 -11.18 6.49 0.34
N VAL A 36 -10.06 6.11 -0.26
CA VAL A 36 -8.73 6.29 0.32
C VAL A 36 -8.43 7.76 0.61
N THR A 37 -8.71 8.63 -0.36
CA THR A 37 -8.49 10.09 -0.19
C THR A 37 -9.34 10.66 0.94
N ILE A 38 -10.60 10.21 1.07
CA ILE A 38 -11.48 10.60 2.19
C ILE A 38 -10.92 10.10 3.52
N LEU A 39 -10.50 8.83 3.60
CA LEU A 39 -9.91 8.26 4.82
C LEU A 39 -8.60 8.97 5.20
N LEU A 40 -7.74 9.26 4.23
CA LEU A 40 -6.53 10.04 4.44
C LEU A 40 -6.84 11.45 4.95
N TRP A 41 -7.85 12.12 4.36
CA TRP A 41 -8.26 13.44 4.82
C TRP A 41 -8.81 13.42 6.23
N LEU A 42 -9.61 12.43 6.57
CA LEU A 42 -10.11 12.23 7.93
C LEU A 42 -8.99 11.95 8.93
N SER A 43 -7.98 11.16 8.54
CA SER A 43 -6.83 10.80 9.38
C SER A 43 -5.85 11.95 9.56
N LEU A 44 -5.48 12.64 8.48
CA LEU A 44 -4.44 13.65 8.47
C LEU A 44 -4.96 15.06 8.74
N ARG A 45 -6.24 15.33 8.43
CA ARG A 45 -6.93 16.62 8.62
C ARG A 45 -6.24 17.83 7.99
N ARG A 46 -5.28 17.61 7.11
CA ARG A 46 -4.47 18.64 6.47
C ARG A 46 -4.37 18.33 4.98
N VAL A 47 -4.86 19.22 4.13
CA VAL A 47 -4.90 19.01 2.67
C VAL A 47 -3.50 18.82 2.10
N SER A 48 -2.50 19.55 2.62
CA SER A 48 -1.12 19.39 2.18
C SER A 48 -0.56 17.98 2.42
N ASP A 49 -0.87 17.39 3.57
CA ASP A 49 -0.40 16.05 3.92
C ASP A 49 -1.07 15.00 3.04
N VAL A 50 -2.39 15.15 2.82
CA VAL A 50 -3.13 14.29 1.89
C VAL A 50 -2.56 14.39 0.48
N ALA A 51 -2.27 15.61 0.01
CA ALA A 51 -1.68 15.80 -1.32
C ALA A 51 -0.29 15.14 -1.44
N ILE A 52 0.58 15.28 -0.44
CA ILE A 52 1.91 14.64 -0.42
C ILE A 52 1.77 13.12 -0.47
N VAL A 53 0.86 12.54 0.34
CA VAL A 53 0.63 11.08 0.34
C VAL A 53 0.08 10.61 -1.01
N VAL A 54 -0.93 11.29 -1.55
CA VAL A 54 -1.52 10.93 -2.86
C VAL A 54 -0.48 10.99 -3.98
N VAL A 55 0.35 12.04 -4.00
CA VAL A 55 1.47 12.12 -4.96
C VAL A 55 2.45 10.97 -4.76
N GLY A 56 2.83 10.65 -3.52
CA GLY A 56 3.70 9.51 -3.21
C GLY A 56 3.12 8.18 -3.70
N LEU A 57 1.81 7.96 -3.53
CA LEU A 57 1.11 6.77 -4.01
C LEU A 57 1.11 6.69 -5.55
N VAL A 58 0.80 7.78 -6.24
CA VAL A 58 0.84 7.83 -7.70
C VAL A 58 2.25 7.55 -8.21
N LEU A 59 3.27 8.17 -7.61
CA LEU A 59 4.66 7.91 -7.97
C LEU A 59 5.06 6.46 -7.71
N SER A 60 4.58 5.84 -6.62
CA SER A 60 4.89 4.43 -6.33
C SER A 60 4.30 3.48 -7.37
N LEU A 61 3.09 3.77 -7.87
CA LEU A 61 2.50 3.02 -8.99
C LEU A 61 3.30 3.21 -10.29
N MET A 62 3.72 4.44 -10.59
CA MET A 62 4.55 4.71 -11.76
C MET A 62 5.91 4.01 -11.69
N TRP A 63 6.56 4.03 -10.52
CA TRP A 63 7.81 3.33 -10.30
C TRP A 63 7.66 1.82 -10.42
N MET A 64 6.62 1.25 -9.81
CA MET A 64 6.30 -0.17 -9.94
C MET A 64 6.19 -0.56 -11.40
N GLN A 65 5.36 0.15 -12.18
CA GLN A 65 5.17 -0.15 -13.59
C GLN A 65 6.46 0.02 -14.42
N GLY A 66 7.25 1.04 -14.10
CA GLY A 66 8.55 1.28 -14.73
C GLY A 66 9.56 0.17 -14.43
N LEU A 67 9.68 -0.24 -13.16
CA LEU A 67 10.58 -1.33 -12.74
C LEU A 67 10.18 -2.67 -13.36
N ILE A 68 8.87 -2.98 -13.42
CA ILE A 68 8.35 -4.18 -14.08
C ILE A 68 8.68 -4.13 -15.57
N GLY A 69 8.42 -3.01 -16.25
CA GLY A 69 8.75 -2.85 -17.66
C GLY A 69 10.25 -3.03 -17.95
N TRP A 70 11.09 -2.44 -17.13
CA TRP A 70 12.56 -2.61 -17.19
C TRP A 70 12.98 -4.06 -16.99
N ALA A 71 12.39 -4.73 -15.99
CA ALA A 71 12.70 -6.13 -15.70
C ALA A 71 12.28 -7.06 -16.86
N ILE A 72 11.15 -6.79 -17.53
CA ILE A 72 10.73 -7.52 -18.74
C ILE A 72 11.73 -7.32 -19.88
N ILE A 73 12.12 -6.07 -20.18
CA ILE A 73 13.06 -5.74 -21.26
C ILE A 73 14.43 -6.41 -21.01
N LEU A 74 14.93 -6.34 -19.77
CA LEU A 74 16.19 -7.00 -19.39
C LEU A 74 16.09 -8.51 -19.52
N GLY A 75 14.98 -9.11 -19.05
CA GLY A 75 14.72 -10.55 -19.17
C GLY A 75 14.79 -11.01 -20.63
N GLN A 76 14.09 -10.30 -21.53
CA GLN A 76 14.12 -10.59 -22.97
C GLN A 76 15.53 -10.48 -23.58
N ARG A 77 16.29 -9.46 -23.15
CA ARG A 77 17.65 -9.23 -23.66
C ARG A 77 18.62 -10.35 -23.26
N TYR A 78 18.44 -10.96 -22.11
CA TYR A 78 19.28 -12.05 -21.61
C TYR A 78 18.67 -13.45 -21.82
N GLY A 79 17.56 -13.56 -22.57
CA GLY A 79 16.87 -14.83 -22.84
C GLY A 79 16.21 -15.46 -21.62
N MET A 80 15.91 -14.64 -20.58
CA MET A 80 15.24 -15.07 -19.38
C MET A 80 13.81 -14.49 -19.33
N GLU A 81 12.84 -15.21 -19.88
CA GLU A 81 11.44 -14.80 -19.86
C GLU A 81 10.77 -15.23 -18.53
N VAL A 82 11.22 -14.66 -17.40
CA VAL A 82 10.68 -14.99 -16.08
C VAL A 82 9.52 -14.07 -15.71
N ILE A 83 9.47 -12.86 -16.26
CA ILE A 83 8.49 -11.82 -15.96
C ILE A 83 7.67 -11.53 -17.20
N PHE A 84 6.36 -11.67 -17.07
CA PHE A 84 5.37 -11.31 -18.11
C PHE A 84 4.07 -10.87 -17.45
N ARG A 85 3.29 -10.02 -18.11
CA ARG A 85 2.00 -9.60 -17.57
C ARG A 85 1.00 -10.76 -17.58
N SER A 86 0.42 -11.02 -16.42
CA SER A 86 -0.59 -12.04 -16.20
C SER A 86 -1.88 -11.42 -15.64
N GLN A 87 -2.93 -12.22 -15.50
CA GLN A 87 -4.18 -11.78 -14.84
C GLN A 87 -3.94 -11.28 -13.41
N PHE A 88 -2.95 -11.85 -12.72
CA PHE A 88 -2.58 -11.43 -11.36
C PHE A 88 -1.93 -10.06 -11.32
N SER A 89 -1.31 -9.60 -12.41
CA SER A 89 -0.69 -8.27 -12.49
C SER A 89 -1.71 -7.13 -12.26
N ASN A 90 -3.00 -7.37 -12.55
CA ASN A 90 -4.07 -6.40 -12.30
C ASN A 90 -4.35 -6.15 -10.81
N LEU A 91 -3.93 -7.05 -9.93
CA LEU A 91 -4.06 -6.90 -8.48
C LEU A 91 -2.97 -6.01 -7.86
N LEU A 92 -1.85 -5.83 -8.55
CA LEU A 92 -0.69 -5.10 -8.04
C LEU A 92 -0.98 -3.64 -7.64
N PRO A 93 -1.72 -2.84 -8.43
CA PRO A 93 -2.03 -1.47 -8.04
C PRO A 93 -2.77 -1.40 -6.70
N ILE A 94 -3.72 -2.30 -6.46
CA ILE A 94 -4.51 -2.35 -5.22
C ILE A 94 -3.60 -2.70 -4.04
N LEU A 95 -2.73 -3.69 -4.21
CA LEU A 95 -1.77 -4.12 -3.21
C LEU A 95 -0.80 -3.00 -2.82
N VAL A 96 -0.21 -2.34 -3.82
CA VAL A 96 0.76 -1.25 -3.61
C VAL A 96 0.11 -0.03 -2.97
N LEU A 97 -1.11 0.33 -3.37
CA LEU A 97 -1.86 1.41 -2.74
C LEU A 97 -2.18 1.09 -1.27
N ALA A 98 -2.63 -0.13 -0.96
CA ALA A 98 -2.95 -0.51 0.41
C ALA A 98 -1.73 -0.42 1.33
N LEU A 99 -0.59 -0.99 0.91
CA LEU A 99 0.66 -0.92 1.67
C LEU A 99 1.20 0.50 1.78
N GLY A 100 1.19 1.24 0.67
CA GLY A 100 1.72 2.60 0.64
C GLY A 100 0.93 3.58 1.50
N ILE A 101 -0.40 3.40 1.64
CA ILE A 101 -1.23 4.21 2.54
C ILE A 101 -0.80 3.98 3.98
N ASP A 102 -0.69 2.71 4.39
CA ASP A 102 -0.33 2.33 5.75
C ASP A 102 1.06 2.89 6.12
N ASP A 103 2.05 2.66 5.29
CA ASP A 103 3.41 3.17 5.46
C ASP A 103 3.45 4.71 5.57
N SER A 104 2.73 5.41 4.69
CA SER A 104 2.63 6.87 4.71
C SER A 104 2.00 7.40 6.00
N LEU A 105 0.91 6.78 6.44
CA LEU A 105 0.21 7.19 7.66
C LEU A 105 1.10 7.00 8.87
N HIS A 106 1.76 5.85 9.01
CA HIS A 106 2.69 5.61 10.12
C HIS A 106 3.84 6.60 10.13
N ALA A 107 4.47 6.86 8.99
CA ALA A 107 5.57 7.79 8.87
C ALA A 107 5.15 9.23 9.18
N LEU A 108 4.01 9.71 8.63
CA LEU A 108 3.52 11.07 8.88
C LEU A 108 2.98 11.26 10.29
N HIS A 109 2.29 10.27 10.87
CA HIS A 109 1.83 10.36 12.25
C HIS A 109 3.01 10.52 13.19
N ARG A 110 4.08 9.76 13.00
CA ARG A 110 5.30 9.91 13.82
C ARG A 110 5.96 11.26 13.63
N TYR A 111 6.06 11.74 12.39
CA TYR A 111 6.57 13.08 12.11
C TYR A 111 5.77 14.15 12.87
N LYS A 112 4.45 14.12 12.77
CA LYS A 112 3.55 15.07 13.45
C LYS A 112 3.63 14.98 14.97
N GLU A 113 3.74 13.79 15.52
CA GLU A 113 3.92 13.57 16.95
C GLU A 113 5.17 14.26 17.47
N GLU A 114 6.31 14.10 16.80
CA GLU A 114 7.55 14.78 17.16
C GLU A 114 7.42 16.31 17.03
N ARG A 115 6.78 16.79 15.96
CA ARG A 115 6.53 18.23 15.75
C ARG A 115 5.66 18.83 16.89
N ARG A 116 4.62 18.13 17.31
CA ARG A 116 3.78 18.54 18.47
C ARG A 116 4.59 18.54 19.76
N GLY A 117 5.53 17.64 19.92
CA GLY A 117 6.44 17.61 21.04
C GLY A 117 7.50 18.73 21.05
N GLY A 118 7.45 19.66 20.06
CA GLY A 118 8.36 20.80 19.96
C GLY A 118 9.66 20.51 19.23
N ALA A 119 9.81 19.32 18.61
CA ALA A 119 11.00 19.02 17.81
C ALA A 119 11.06 19.90 16.56
N SER A 120 12.28 20.24 16.12
CA SER A 120 12.47 20.92 14.84
C SER A 120 12.02 20.02 13.66
N PRO A 121 11.70 20.58 12.47
CA PRO A 121 11.35 19.80 11.30
C PRO A 121 12.38 18.72 10.97
N GLU A 122 13.67 19.04 11.09
CA GLU A 122 14.78 18.11 10.86
C GLU A 122 14.77 16.94 11.88
N GLN A 123 14.62 17.25 13.15
CA GLN A 123 14.58 16.23 14.21
C GLN A 123 13.36 15.32 14.03
N ALA A 124 12.20 15.88 13.71
CA ALA A 124 10.97 15.13 13.47
C ALA A 124 11.12 14.18 12.28
N ALA A 125 11.67 14.64 11.15
CA ALA A 125 11.95 13.82 9.98
C ALA A 125 12.94 12.70 10.29
N ARG A 126 14.05 13.04 10.95
CA ARG A 126 15.08 12.08 11.35
C ARG A 126 14.52 10.99 12.27
N THR A 127 13.70 11.37 13.25
CA THR A 127 13.07 10.41 14.18
C THR A 127 12.05 9.55 13.46
N SER A 128 11.21 10.13 12.60
CA SER A 128 10.24 9.38 11.79
C SER A 128 10.95 8.33 10.93
N VAL A 129 11.91 8.74 10.11
CA VAL A 129 12.64 7.81 9.21
C VAL A 129 13.45 6.77 10.01
N SER A 130 14.10 7.16 11.12
CA SER A 130 14.94 6.22 11.87
C SER A 130 14.15 5.20 12.71
N ARG A 131 13.01 5.58 13.27
CA ARG A 131 12.20 4.67 14.12
C ARG A 131 11.16 3.92 13.31
N VAL A 132 10.27 4.66 12.62
CA VAL A 132 9.18 4.07 11.87
C VAL A 132 9.71 3.46 10.57
N GLY A 133 10.63 4.14 9.86
CA GLY A 133 11.23 3.62 8.64
C GLY A 133 11.94 2.27 8.83
N ARG A 134 12.54 2.01 10.01
CA ARG A 134 13.10 0.67 10.29
C ARG A 134 12.01 -0.40 10.43
N ALA A 135 10.90 -0.08 11.08
CA ALA A 135 9.77 -1.02 11.18
C ALA A 135 9.18 -1.30 9.81
N ILE A 136 8.93 -0.25 8.99
CA ILE A 136 8.45 -0.37 7.63
C ILE A 136 9.44 -1.16 6.75
N LEU A 137 10.75 -0.92 6.88
CA LEU A 137 11.77 -1.69 6.15
C LEU A 137 11.67 -3.18 6.47
N LEU A 138 11.52 -3.54 7.75
CA LEU A 138 11.41 -4.93 8.16
C LEU A 138 10.13 -5.59 7.59
N THR A 139 8.98 -4.93 7.70
CA THR A 139 7.71 -5.42 7.17
C THR A 139 7.74 -5.52 5.64
N SER A 140 8.26 -4.52 4.94
CA SER A 140 8.41 -4.53 3.49
C SER A 140 9.37 -5.64 3.03
N THR A 141 10.51 -5.83 3.73
CA THR A 141 11.46 -6.90 3.41
C THR A 141 10.82 -8.27 3.56
N THR A 142 10.12 -8.53 4.68
CA THR A 142 9.42 -9.81 4.88
C THR A 142 8.33 -10.04 3.85
N THR A 143 7.61 -8.99 3.45
CA THR A 143 6.57 -9.05 2.41
C THR A 143 7.19 -9.33 1.03
N ILE A 144 8.31 -8.69 0.68
CA ILE A 144 9.05 -8.97 -0.56
C ILE A 144 9.49 -10.43 -0.59
N VAL A 145 10.10 -10.93 0.49
CA VAL A 145 10.54 -12.33 0.59
C VAL A 145 9.36 -13.29 0.45
N ALA A 146 8.22 -12.99 1.08
CA ALA A 146 7.00 -13.79 0.96
C ALA A 146 6.48 -13.85 -0.49
N PHE A 147 6.46 -12.72 -1.21
CA PHE A 147 6.09 -12.72 -2.63
C PHE A 147 7.13 -13.44 -3.50
N MET A 148 8.42 -13.24 -3.24
CA MET A 148 9.50 -13.93 -3.94
C MET A 148 9.45 -15.46 -3.76
N ALA A 149 8.88 -15.98 -2.66
CA ALA A 149 8.67 -17.42 -2.49
C ALA A 149 7.79 -18.03 -3.61
N ASN A 150 6.92 -17.23 -4.25
CA ASN A 150 6.15 -17.69 -5.42
C ASN A 150 7.03 -18.06 -6.64
N MET A 151 8.31 -17.64 -6.66
CA MET A 151 9.24 -18.04 -7.73
C MET A 151 9.48 -19.55 -7.78
N THR A 152 9.22 -20.26 -6.68
CA THR A 152 9.32 -21.73 -6.61
C THR A 152 8.09 -22.44 -7.18
N SER A 153 7.04 -21.70 -7.56
CA SER A 153 5.79 -22.26 -8.10
C SER A 153 6.00 -22.86 -9.48
N ASN A 154 5.31 -23.95 -9.76
CA ASN A 154 5.24 -24.55 -11.11
C ASN A 154 4.35 -23.73 -12.06
N ILE A 155 3.54 -22.78 -11.55
CA ILE A 155 2.66 -21.92 -12.33
C ILE A 155 3.44 -20.68 -12.75
N ALA A 156 3.69 -20.50 -14.04
CA ALA A 156 4.48 -19.40 -14.57
C ALA A 156 3.90 -18.02 -14.19
N ALA A 157 2.56 -17.87 -14.19
CA ALA A 157 1.90 -16.62 -13.80
C ALA A 157 2.12 -16.25 -12.32
N LEU A 158 2.21 -17.22 -11.41
CA LEU A 158 2.53 -16.97 -10.00
C LEU A 158 3.99 -16.58 -9.81
N ARG A 159 4.92 -17.18 -10.57
CA ARG A 159 6.34 -16.77 -10.54
C ARG A 159 6.50 -15.31 -10.94
N SER A 160 5.87 -14.92 -12.07
CA SER A 160 5.91 -13.55 -12.56
C SER A 160 5.31 -12.60 -11.53
N PHE A 161 4.10 -12.90 -11.03
CA PHE A 161 3.42 -12.11 -10.01
C PHE A 161 4.27 -11.90 -8.75
N GLY A 162 4.98 -12.93 -8.30
CA GLY A 162 5.85 -12.83 -7.12
C GLY A 162 6.93 -11.76 -7.27
N ILE A 163 7.59 -11.71 -8.43
CA ILE A 163 8.61 -10.71 -8.73
C ILE A 163 7.97 -9.32 -8.89
N GLU A 164 6.89 -9.23 -9.66
CA GLU A 164 6.16 -7.97 -9.86
C GLU A 164 5.68 -7.37 -8.54
N ALA A 165 5.11 -8.20 -7.65
CA ALA A 165 4.65 -7.78 -6.33
C ALA A 165 5.82 -7.33 -5.44
N GLY A 166 6.94 -8.05 -5.47
CA GLY A 166 8.16 -7.65 -4.76
C GLY A 166 8.67 -6.28 -5.19
N LEU A 167 8.71 -6.00 -6.50
CA LEU A 167 9.07 -4.68 -7.05
C LEU A 167 8.06 -3.60 -6.66
N GLY A 168 6.77 -3.95 -6.62
CA GLY A 168 5.71 -3.05 -6.17
C GLY A 168 5.86 -2.65 -4.70
N VAL A 169 6.11 -3.61 -3.82
CA VAL A 169 6.35 -3.36 -2.38
C VAL A 169 7.61 -2.51 -2.18
N LEU A 170 8.68 -2.78 -2.92
CA LEU A 170 9.90 -1.97 -2.89
C LEU A 170 9.62 -0.52 -3.29
N SER A 171 8.82 -0.30 -4.34
CA SER A 171 8.43 1.03 -4.81
C SER A 171 7.60 1.77 -3.75
N ALA A 172 6.64 1.08 -3.11
CA ALA A 172 5.85 1.63 -2.02
C ALA A 172 6.76 2.03 -0.86
N PHE A 173 7.60 1.15 -0.36
CA PHE A 173 8.52 1.43 0.74
C PHE A 173 9.36 2.70 0.49
N ILE A 174 9.98 2.82 -0.68
CA ILE A 174 10.84 3.97 -0.98
C ILE A 174 10.03 5.26 -1.05
N LEU A 175 8.89 5.25 -1.75
CA LEU A 175 8.16 6.48 -2.05
C LEU A 175 7.15 6.86 -0.98
N THR A 176 6.55 5.91 -0.29
CA THR A 176 5.57 6.23 0.75
C THR A 176 6.17 6.16 2.16
N GLY A 177 7.06 5.23 2.41
CA GLY A 177 7.72 5.08 3.72
C GLY A 177 8.85 6.07 3.97
N LEU A 178 9.66 6.40 2.94
CA LEU A 178 10.83 7.26 3.10
C LEU A 178 10.64 8.66 2.48
N TRP A 179 10.19 8.75 1.24
CA TRP A 179 10.09 10.01 0.52
C TRP A 179 8.99 10.93 1.08
N VAL A 180 7.82 10.40 1.45
CA VAL A 180 6.70 11.19 1.99
C VAL A 180 7.11 12.01 3.23
N PRO A 181 7.73 11.44 4.29
CA PRO A 181 8.14 12.25 5.44
C PRO A 181 9.25 13.26 5.12
N LEU A 182 10.10 13.01 4.12
CA LEU A 182 11.12 13.95 3.67
C LEU A 182 10.51 15.14 2.93
N VAL A 183 9.56 14.90 2.02
CA VAL A 183 8.83 15.98 1.35
C VAL A 183 8.03 16.80 2.35
N ARG A 184 7.48 16.16 3.37
CA ARG A 184 6.77 16.87 4.44
C ARG A 184 7.72 17.78 5.23
N TYR A 185 8.94 17.33 5.49
CA TYR A 185 10.00 18.14 6.08
C TYR A 185 10.34 19.38 5.21
N ASP A 186 10.59 19.19 3.91
CA ASP A 186 10.89 20.28 2.99
C ASP A 186 9.73 21.30 2.91
N PHE A 187 8.50 20.79 2.94
CA PHE A 187 7.30 21.63 2.96
C PHE A 187 7.22 22.47 4.24
N ASP A 188 7.54 21.91 5.40
CA ASP A 188 7.56 22.67 6.65
C ASP A 188 8.65 23.76 6.65
N LEU A 189 9.86 23.47 6.16
CA LEU A 189 10.90 24.47 6.01
C LEU A 189 10.46 25.63 5.10
N LEU A 190 9.78 25.30 4.00
CA LEU A 190 9.25 26.31 3.08
C LEU A 190 8.16 27.17 3.75
N MET A 191 7.33 26.59 4.60
CA MET A 191 6.30 27.33 5.32
C MET A 191 6.88 28.18 6.45
N GLU A 192 7.88 27.68 7.16
CA GLU A 192 8.61 28.43 8.18
C GLU A 192 9.33 29.66 7.57
N SER A 193 9.99 29.49 6.42
CA SER A 193 10.65 30.58 5.71
C SER A 193 9.69 31.69 5.24
N ARG A 194 8.42 31.36 5.05
CA ARG A 194 7.34 32.30 4.67
C ARG A 194 6.58 32.87 5.87
N GLY A 195 6.99 32.57 7.11
CA GLY A 195 6.31 33.00 8.33
C GLY A 195 4.90 32.41 8.53
N LYS A 196 4.58 31.34 7.82
CA LYS A 196 3.28 30.64 7.87
C LYS A 196 3.40 29.33 8.66
N LEU A 197 3.85 29.42 9.91
CA LEU A 197 3.79 28.26 10.82
C LEU A 197 2.32 27.86 10.99
N GLN A 198 1.99 26.63 10.64
CA GLN A 198 0.69 26.06 10.87
C GLN A 198 0.77 25.10 12.05
N ASP A 199 -0.09 25.31 13.05
CA ASP A 199 -0.26 24.37 14.15
C ASP A 199 -0.67 22.99 13.61
N GLU A 200 -0.07 21.94 14.15
CA GLU A 200 -0.39 20.56 13.78
C GLU A 200 -1.79 20.20 14.28
N LYS A 201 -2.72 19.97 13.35
CA LYS A 201 -4.10 19.58 13.67
C LYS A 201 -4.16 18.11 14.11
N GLU A 202 -5.00 17.85 15.10
CA GLU A 202 -5.26 16.48 15.56
C GLU A 202 -6.05 15.69 14.53
N GLY A 203 -5.58 14.46 14.22
CA GLY A 203 -6.28 13.52 13.34
C GLY A 203 -7.36 12.73 14.09
N LEU A 204 -8.11 11.92 13.34
CA LEU A 204 -9.22 11.09 13.85
C LEU A 204 -8.78 10.10 14.94
N VAL A 205 -7.51 9.67 14.92
CA VAL A 205 -6.97 8.73 15.93
C VAL A 205 -7.10 9.28 17.34
N HIS A 206 -7.03 10.61 17.51
CA HIS A 206 -7.27 11.26 18.82
C HIS A 206 -8.74 11.43 19.15
N MET A 207 -9.67 11.15 18.22
CA MET A 207 -11.11 11.14 18.52
C MET A 207 -11.57 9.86 19.22
N VAL A 208 -10.77 8.80 19.18
CA VAL A 208 -11.03 7.60 19.98
C VAL A 208 -10.57 7.91 21.41
N PRO A 209 -11.50 8.00 22.40
CA PRO A 209 -11.12 8.32 23.76
C PRO A 209 -10.13 7.29 24.29
N GLU A 210 -9.02 7.74 24.87
CA GLU A 210 -8.04 6.84 25.50
C GLU A 210 -8.70 5.95 26.56
N SER A 211 -9.73 6.48 27.23
CA SER A 211 -10.55 5.74 28.17
C SER A 211 -11.28 4.54 27.55
N TRP A 212 -11.73 4.65 26.29
CA TRP A 212 -12.35 3.52 25.58
C TRP A 212 -11.32 2.46 25.19
N LEU A 213 -10.17 2.88 24.68
CA LEU A 213 -9.06 1.95 24.37
C LEU A 213 -8.54 1.26 25.64
N ALA A 214 -8.36 2.02 26.72
CA ALA A 214 -7.98 1.46 28.01
C ALA A 214 -9.05 0.51 28.57
N ALA A 215 -10.32 0.82 28.40
CA ALA A 215 -11.41 -0.07 28.83
C ALA A 215 -11.44 -1.37 28.00
N VAL A 216 -11.25 -1.29 26.70
CA VAL A 216 -11.19 -2.46 25.82
C VAL A 216 -9.99 -3.33 26.16
N THR A 217 -8.78 -2.74 26.33
CA THR A 217 -7.58 -3.48 26.65
C THR A 217 -7.63 -4.10 28.04
N THR A 218 -8.12 -3.36 29.05
CA THR A 218 -8.26 -3.88 30.42
C THR A 218 -9.32 -4.98 30.50
N ASN A 219 -10.45 -4.80 29.81
CA ASN A 219 -11.49 -5.81 29.78
C ASN A 219 -11.04 -7.08 29.01
N SER A 220 -10.34 -6.92 27.89
CA SER A 220 -9.77 -8.05 27.13
C SER A 220 -8.70 -8.77 27.95
N ALA A 221 -7.83 -8.06 28.67
CA ALA A 221 -6.84 -8.66 29.55
C ALA A 221 -7.49 -9.41 30.71
N ARG A 222 -8.56 -8.87 31.30
CA ARG A 222 -9.31 -9.52 32.39
C ARG A 222 -10.01 -10.80 31.94
N HIS A 223 -10.42 -10.86 30.67
CA HIS A 223 -11.11 -12.03 30.08
C HIS A 223 -10.21 -12.79 29.10
N ALA A 224 -8.89 -12.63 29.20
CA ALA A 224 -7.92 -13.29 28.29
C ALA A 224 -8.16 -14.81 28.13
N PRO A 225 -8.46 -15.60 29.20
CA PRO A 225 -8.73 -17.02 29.01
C PRO A 225 -10.03 -17.30 28.23
N VAL A 226 -11.05 -16.45 28.36
CA VAL A 226 -12.29 -16.58 27.61
C VAL A 226 -12.07 -16.23 26.14
N VAL A 227 -11.32 -15.17 25.84
CA VAL A 227 -10.96 -14.79 24.47
C VAL A 227 -10.13 -15.89 23.79
N ALA A 228 -9.16 -16.45 24.51
CA ALA A 228 -8.36 -17.56 24.01
C ALA A 228 -9.22 -18.82 23.77
N ALA A 229 -10.12 -19.15 24.70
CA ALA A 229 -11.03 -20.29 24.53
C ALA A 229 -11.98 -20.13 23.32
N LEU A 230 -12.52 -18.91 23.12
CA LEU A 230 -13.34 -18.61 21.94
C LEU A 230 -12.54 -18.72 20.64
N ALA A 231 -11.31 -18.21 20.60
CA ALA A 231 -10.44 -18.33 19.44
C ALA A 231 -10.16 -19.81 19.10
N ILE A 232 -9.84 -20.63 20.10
CA ILE A 232 -9.61 -22.07 19.93
C ILE A 232 -10.88 -22.76 19.45
N LEU A 233 -12.05 -22.43 20.03
CA LEU A 233 -13.33 -23.01 19.64
C LEU A 233 -13.68 -22.68 18.19
N ILE A 234 -13.53 -21.42 17.78
CA ILE A 234 -13.77 -20.99 16.38
C ILE A 234 -12.83 -21.74 15.44
N THR A 235 -11.56 -21.87 15.79
CA THR A 235 -10.58 -22.62 15.00
C THR A 235 -10.94 -24.09 14.91
N ALA A 236 -11.34 -24.72 16.02
CA ALA A 236 -11.73 -26.12 16.06
C ALA A 236 -12.99 -26.42 15.23
N VAL A 237 -13.90 -25.46 15.11
CA VAL A 237 -15.08 -25.57 14.23
C VAL A 237 -14.74 -25.31 12.77
N ALA A 238 -13.83 -24.36 12.49
CA ALA A 238 -13.46 -24.00 11.13
C ALA A 238 -12.60 -25.08 10.43
N VAL A 239 -11.70 -25.75 11.16
CA VAL A 239 -10.80 -26.77 10.58
C VAL A 239 -11.54 -27.94 9.92
N PRO A 240 -12.56 -28.57 10.52
CA PRO A 240 -13.33 -29.65 9.85
C PRO A 240 -14.05 -29.16 8.60
N MET A 241 -14.52 -27.90 8.57
CA MET A 241 -15.19 -27.32 7.40
C MET A 241 -14.22 -27.03 6.23
N MET A 242 -12.93 -26.89 6.50
CA MET A 242 -11.90 -26.76 5.45
C MET A 242 -11.49 -28.12 4.86
N LEU A 243 -11.73 -29.23 5.58
CA LEU A 243 -11.30 -30.56 5.18
C LEU A 243 -12.45 -31.39 4.54
N SER A 244 -13.67 -30.86 4.53
CA SER A 244 -14.84 -31.42 3.85
C SER A 244 -15.01 -30.85 2.45
#